data_67f0c7fd4e8368c01c4f420060b9bb29
#
_entry.id   67f0c7fd4e8368c01c4f420060b9bb29
#
_cell.length_a   1.000
_cell.length_b   1.000
_cell.length_c   1.000
_cell.angle_alpha   90.00
_cell.angle_beta   90.00
_cell.angle_gamma   90.00
#
_symmetry.space_group_name_H-M   'P 1'
#
loop_
_entity.id
_entity.type
_entity.pdbx_description
1 polymer ?
#
loop_
_entity_poly.entity_id
_entity_poly.type
_entity_poly.pdbx_seq_one_letter_code
_entity_poly.pdbx_strand_id
1 'polypeptide(L)'
;MAAAQAQGQPGSGSSEAAAAPSKTSAVPPDQRVVLKVGDLQITQAAFEQYLADLEAQQGPAQASTKKLGDNYASMLMLSRVAAENHLDKTPDVERQLAIDRMQILSNAEFAKMKAEAAPTKEEIQTYYNAHLEDYDVIQVRRLFIWAGDPKNNSQLTTEKAKALAESARQIYKAGGDSARLQKLVKETPHNNDEIVIDEQPLTFQRGELPGKMNDTAFSLKQGEWTELSNGPSAYLFFQVVNRSRRELPQVSAQIEKKLQNQKLKAELEGLKKKTGIWMDETYFVSRPEMPQFEERD
;
A
#
# COMPACT_ATOMS: atom_id res chain seq x y z
N MET A 1 -16.73 -37.74 77.57
CA MET A 1 -17.54 -38.95 77.68
C MET A 1 -17.48 -39.63 76.33
N ALA A 2 -16.72 -40.63 76.24
CA ALA A 2 -17.06 -42.05 76.11
C ALA A 2 -17.51 -42.36 74.64
N ALA A 3 -16.69 -43.02 73.90
CA ALA A 3 -16.53 -44.47 73.63
C ALA A 3 -17.60 -44.92 72.61
N ALA A 4 -17.36 -45.77 71.63
CA ALA A 4 -16.57 -46.95 71.47
C ALA A 4 -16.55 -47.38 69.98
N GLN A 5 -15.46 -47.85 69.49
CA GLN A 5 -15.09 -49.05 68.77
C GLN A 5 -16.21 -49.92 68.14
N ALA A 6 -15.99 -50.32 66.82
CA ALA A 6 -16.04 -51.72 66.43
C ALA A 6 -15.40 -51.92 65.05
N GLN A 7 -14.57 -52.96 65.02
CA GLN A 7 -13.73 -53.53 63.91
C GLN A 7 -14.57 -54.28 62.86
N GLY A 8 -14.02 -54.41 61.67
CA GLY A 8 -14.50 -55.37 60.66
C GLY A 8 -13.69 -55.27 59.37
N GLN A 9 -12.65 -56.05 59.18
CA GLN A 9 -12.02 -56.52 57.94
C GLN A 9 -12.47 -57.96 57.64
N PRO A 10 -12.24 -58.53 56.44
CA PRO A 10 -11.63 -58.14 55.19
C PRO A 10 -12.49 -58.49 53.94
N GLY A 11 -12.16 -57.92 52.81
CA GLY A 11 -12.64 -58.34 51.49
C GLY A 11 -11.60 -57.95 50.42
N SER A 12 -10.84 -58.94 50.01
CA SER A 12 -9.91 -58.88 48.89
C SER A 12 -10.68 -58.69 47.57
N GLY A 13 -10.46 -57.57 46.92
CA GLY A 13 -10.92 -57.30 45.57
C GLY A 13 -9.74 -56.76 44.75
N SER A 14 -9.20 -57.62 43.87
CA SER A 14 -8.20 -57.29 42.89
C SER A 14 -8.67 -56.13 42.00
N SER A 15 -8.14 -54.97 42.17
CA SER A 15 -8.33 -53.85 41.20
C SER A 15 -7.29 -53.98 40.11
N GLU A 16 -7.72 -54.45 38.98
CA GLU A 16 -7.02 -54.44 37.73
C GLU A 16 -6.68 -52.96 37.39
N ALA A 17 -5.43 -52.62 37.46
CA ALA A 17 -4.93 -51.30 37.05
C ALA A 17 -5.11 -51.18 35.56
N ALA A 18 -6.12 -50.41 35.14
CA ALA A 18 -6.25 -49.96 33.74
C ALA A 18 -5.00 -49.19 33.35
N ALA A 19 -4.18 -49.80 32.52
CA ALA A 19 -3.01 -49.15 31.92
C ALA A 19 -3.48 -47.89 31.17
N ALA A 20 -2.97 -46.72 31.58
CA ALA A 20 -3.13 -45.48 30.83
C ALA A 20 -2.65 -45.69 29.39
N PRO A 21 -3.35 -45.12 28.39
CA PRO A 21 -2.92 -45.26 27.00
C PRO A 21 -1.54 -44.63 26.87
N SER A 22 -0.57 -45.43 26.47
CA SER A 22 0.79 -45.03 26.13
C SER A 22 0.67 -43.88 25.15
N LYS A 23 1.23 -42.69 25.49
CA LYS A 23 1.40 -41.58 24.54
C LYS A 23 2.26 -42.11 23.42
N THR A 24 1.63 -42.46 22.31
CA THR A 24 2.30 -42.78 21.05
C THR A 24 3.10 -41.56 20.71
N SER A 25 4.42 -41.64 20.80
CA SER A 25 5.35 -40.54 20.46
C SER A 25 5.06 -40.23 19.00
N ALA A 26 4.46 -39.05 18.74
CA ALA A 26 4.16 -38.64 17.38
C ALA A 26 5.48 -38.50 16.62
N VAL A 27 5.58 -39.15 15.45
CA VAL A 27 6.75 -39.02 14.58
C VAL A 27 6.91 -37.54 14.21
N PRO A 28 8.11 -36.94 14.39
CA PRO A 28 8.33 -35.56 14.02
C PRO A 28 7.94 -35.25 12.56
N PRO A 29 7.45 -34.04 12.23
CA PRO A 29 6.98 -33.69 10.87
C PRO A 29 8.03 -33.87 9.76
N ASP A 30 9.29 -33.71 10.08
CA ASP A 30 10.45 -33.91 9.19
C ASP A 30 10.71 -35.39 8.86
N GLN A 31 10.21 -36.32 9.67
CA GLN A 31 10.33 -37.77 9.50
C GLN A 31 9.02 -38.46 9.09
N ARG A 32 7.87 -37.76 9.27
CA ARG A 32 6.56 -38.35 8.92
C ARG A 32 6.33 -38.27 7.43
N VAL A 33 6.35 -39.39 6.74
CA VAL A 33 6.00 -39.50 5.32
C VAL A 33 4.50 -39.38 5.15
N VAL A 34 4.04 -38.40 4.35
CA VAL A 34 2.62 -38.11 4.09
C VAL A 34 2.20 -38.42 2.65
N LEU A 35 3.15 -38.54 1.71
CA LEU A 35 2.91 -38.82 0.31
C LEU A 35 4.03 -39.68 -0.26
N LYS A 36 3.70 -40.63 -1.14
CA LYS A 36 4.67 -41.42 -1.89
C LYS A 36 4.30 -41.43 -3.37
N VAL A 37 5.30 -41.26 -4.22
CA VAL A 37 5.20 -41.33 -5.68
C VAL A 37 6.32 -42.25 -6.17
N GLY A 38 6.02 -43.52 -6.42
CA GLY A 38 7.04 -44.53 -6.64
C GLY A 38 7.93 -44.67 -5.40
N ASP A 39 9.21 -44.54 -5.57
CA ASP A 39 10.26 -44.58 -4.54
C ASP A 39 10.48 -43.21 -3.83
N LEU A 40 9.93 -42.13 -4.39
CA LEU A 40 10.01 -40.81 -3.79
C LEU A 40 9.06 -40.72 -2.58
N GLN A 41 9.62 -40.27 -1.43
CA GLN A 41 8.86 -40.05 -0.20
C GLN A 41 8.86 -38.57 0.15
N ILE A 42 7.67 -38.02 0.37
CA ILE A 42 7.49 -36.60 0.78
C ILE A 42 7.08 -36.60 2.24
N THR A 43 7.84 -35.92 3.03
CA THR A 43 7.56 -35.73 4.46
C THR A 43 6.47 -34.67 4.67
N GLN A 44 5.85 -34.67 5.84
CA GLN A 44 4.88 -33.67 6.24
C GLN A 44 5.48 -32.25 6.13
N ALA A 45 6.69 -32.05 6.63
CA ALA A 45 7.37 -30.74 6.55
C ALA A 45 7.59 -30.29 5.09
N ALA A 46 8.02 -31.19 4.21
CA ALA A 46 8.21 -30.87 2.79
C ALA A 46 6.88 -30.52 2.09
N PHE A 47 5.80 -31.21 2.43
CA PHE A 47 4.48 -30.91 1.87
C PHE A 47 3.91 -29.60 2.41
N GLU A 48 4.06 -29.31 3.70
CA GLU A 48 3.65 -28.04 4.31
C GLU A 48 4.44 -26.86 3.72
N GLN A 49 5.73 -27.04 3.45
CA GLN A 49 6.54 -26.02 2.75
C GLN A 49 6.02 -25.76 1.33
N TYR A 50 5.71 -26.81 0.57
CA TYR A 50 5.09 -26.66 -0.75
C TYR A 50 3.76 -25.89 -0.69
N LEU A 51 2.93 -26.15 0.31
CA LEU A 51 1.67 -25.41 0.50
C LEU A 51 1.94 -23.92 0.81
N ALA A 52 2.89 -23.64 1.67
CA ALA A 52 3.28 -22.26 2.01
C ALA A 52 3.81 -21.50 0.78
N ASP A 53 4.65 -22.15 -0.04
CA ASP A 53 5.17 -21.56 -1.27
C ASP A 53 4.05 -21.30 -2.30
N LEU A 54 3.08 -22.23 -2.40
CA LEU A 54 1.92 -22.07 -3.26
C LEU A 54 1.02 -20.91 -2.83
N GLU A 55 0.75 -20.79 -1.54
CA GLU A 55 -0.03 -19.69 -0.96
C GLU A 55 0.66 -18.35 -1.11
N ALA A 56 1.98 -18.31 -0.99
CA ALA A 56 2.77 -17.09 -1.20
C ALA A 56 2.71 -16.58 -2.66
N GLN A 57 2.54 -17.52 -3.62
CA GLN A 57 2.47 -17.19 -5.05
C GLN A 57 1.04 -16.87 -5.53
N GLN A 58 0.03 -17.57 -5.02
CA GLN A 58 -1.34 -17.57 -5.56
C GLN A 58 -2.39 -17.08 -4.55
N GLY A 59 -1.99 -16.76 -3.32
CA GLY A 59 -2.90 -16.46 -2.21
C GLY A 59 -3.46 -17.73 -1.55
N PRO A 60 -4.34 -17.56 -0.53
CA PRO A 60 -4.86 -18.66 0.26
C PRO A 60 -5.53 -19.74 -0.59
N ALA A 61 -5.13 -21.00 -0.41
CA ALA A 61 -5.67 -22.11 -1.17
C ALA A 61 -7.16 -22.35 -0.83
N GLN A 62 -8.02 -22.35 -1.85
CA GLN A 62 -9.45 -22.62 -1.71
C GLN A 62 -9.77 -24.14 -1.78
N ALA A 63 -8.78 -24.98 -2.03
CA ALA A 63 -8.93 -26.41 -2.16
C ALA A 63 -8.62 -27.15 -0.84
N SER A 64 -9.25 -28.33 -0.63
CA SER A 64 -8.92 -29.17 0.51
C SER A 64 -7.47 -29.69 0.43
N THR A 65 -6.83 -29.89 1.58
CA THR A 65 -5.46 -30.43 1.69
C THR A 65 -5.32 -31.77 0.91
N LYS A 66 -6.35 -32.62 0.89
CA LYS A 66 -6.35 -33.86 0.10
C LYS A 66 -6.23 -33.55 -1.39
N LYS A 67 -7.05 -32.63 -1.92
CA LYS A 67 -7.00 -32.25 -3.36
C LYS A 67 -5.65 -31.62 -3.73
N LEU A 68 -5.07 -30.83 -2.85
CA LEU A 68 -3.73 -30.28 -3.04
C LEU A 68 -2.67 -31.37 -3.05
N GLY A 69 -2.79 -32.38 -2.18
CA GLY A 69 -1.93 -33.56 -2.17
C GLY A 69 -2.03 -34.37 -3.46
N ASP A 70 -3.26 -34.63 -3.96
CA ASP A 70 -3.49 -35.35 -5.21
C ASP A 70 -2.89 -34.59 -6.41
N ASN A 71 -3.03 -33.25 -6.45
CA ASN A 71 -2.43 -32.42 -7.49
C ASN A 71 -0.89 -32.46 -7.43
N TYR A 72 -0.32 -32.36 -6.23
CA TYR A 72 1.13 -32.42 -6.04
C TYR A 72 1.70 -33.79 -6.45
N ALA A 73 1.02 -34.90 -6.07
CA ALA A 73 1.39 -36.23 -6.50
C ALA A 73 1.38 -36.37 -8.03
N SER A 74 0.33 -35.86 -8.68
CA SER A 74 0.21 -35.89 -10.14
C SER A 74 1.32 -35.09 -10.82
N MET A 75 1.66 -33.90 -10.29
CA MET A 75 2.76 -33.09 -10.78
C MET A 75 4.11 -33.81 -10.65
N LEU A 76 4.40 -34.42 -9.50
CA LEU A 76 5.64 -35.18 -9.28
C LEU A 76 5.72 -36.40 -10.23
N MET A 77 4.63 -37.14 -10.41
CA MET A 77 4.57 -38.27 -11.33
C MET A 77 4.85 -37.85 -12.78
N LEU A 78 4.14 -36.81 -13.27
CA LEU A 78 4.30 -36.30 -14.64
C LEU A 78 5.70 -35.72 -14.89
N SER A 79 6.27 -35.00 -13.94
CA SER A 79 7.62 -34.46 -14.08
C SER A 79 8.68 -35.55 -14.17
N ARG A 80 8.50 -36.65 -13.43
CA ARG A 80 9.39 -37.82 -13.49
C ARG A 80 9.31 -38.47 -14.86
N VAL A 81 8.09 -38.76 -15.34
CA VAL A 81 7.88 -39.40 -16.67
C VAL A 81 8.45 -38.45 -17.78
N ALA A 82 8.25 -37.17 -17.66
CA ALA A 82 8.82 -36.19 -18.60
C ALA A 82 10.35 -36.25 -18.64
N ALA A 83 11.00 -36.34 -17.47
CA ALA A 83 12.46 -36.49 -17.39
C ALA A 83 12.95 -37.82 -17.97
N GLU A 84 12.25 -38.95 -17.72
CA GLU A 84 12.53 -40.25 -18.30
C GLU A 84 12.42 -40.22 -19.84
N ASN A 85 11.49 -39.45 -20.38
CA ASN A 85 11.31 -39.23 -21.82
C ASN A 85 12.22 -38.11 -22.39
N HIS A 86 13.15 -37.57 -21.61
CA HIS A 86 14.06 -36.48 -21.97
C HIS A 86 13.39 -35.19 -22.45
N LEU A 87 12.13 -34.94 -22.03
CA LEU A 87 11.43 -33.70 -22.40
C LEU A 87 12.08 -32.45 -21.82
N ASP A 88 12.79 -32.61 -20.69
CA ASP A 88 13.60 -31.56 -20.06
C ASP A 88 14.79 -31.10 -20.94
N LYS A 89 15.16 -31.89 -21.99
CA LYS A 89 16.21 -31.60 -22.95
C LYS A 89 15.67 -31.06 -24.28
N THR A 90 14.39 -30.91 -24.43
CA THR A 90 13.85 -30.29 -25.63
C THR A 90 14.12 -28.79 -25.64
N PRO A 91 14.40 -28.18 -26.81
CA PRO A 91 14.79 -26.76 -26.88
C PRO A 91 13.75 -25.80 -26.29
N ASP A 92 12.47 -26.13 -26.37
CA ASP A 92 11.40 -25.30 -25.81
C ASP A 92 11.37 -25.35 -24.30
N VAL A 93 11.49 -26.55 -23.70
CA VAL A 93 11.53 -26.72 -22.25
C VAL A 93 12.81 -26.14 -21.65
N GLU A 94 13.98 -26.38 -22.29
CA GLU A 94 15.24 -25.77 -21.84
C GLU A 94 15.17 -24.24 -21.83
N ARG A 95 14.58 -23.65 -22.89
CA ARG A 95 14.38 -22.20 -22.97
C ARG A 95 13.45 -21.68 -21.86
N GLN A 96 12.34 -22.38 -21.60
CA GLN A 96 11.41 -22.01 -20.55
C GLN A 96 12.05 -22.11 -19.17
N LEU A 97 12.75 -23.22 -18.88
CA LEU A 97 13.46 -23.40 -17.61
C LEU A 97 14.54 -22.31 -17.39
N ALA A 98 15.22 -21.90 -18.47
CA ALA A 98 16.20 -20.81 -18.39
C ALA A 98 15.56 -19.47 -18.04
N ILE A 99 14.39 -19.16 -18.63
CA ILE A 99 13.61 -17.93 -18.33
C ILE A 99 13.11 -17.98 -16.90
N ASP A 100 12.49 -19.07 -16.46
CA ASP A 100 11.96 -19.23 -15.10
C ASP A 100 13.07 -19.12 -14.06
N ARG A 101 14.23 -19.75 -14.32
CA ARG A 101 15.41 -19.61 -13.46
C ARG A 101 15.87 -18.14 -13.34
N MET A 102 15.96 -17.45 -14.47
CA MET A 102 16.36 -16.03 -14.50
C MET A 102 15.38 -15.17 -13.69
N GLN A 103 14.08 -15.42 -13.84
CA GLN A 103 13.02 -14.74 -13.09
C GLN A 103 13.16 -14.97 -11.58
N ILE A 104 13.31 -16.23 -11.17
CA ILE A 104 13.45 -16.61 -9.74
C ILE A 104 14.69 -15.93 -9.15
N LEU A 105 15.84 -15.99 -9.82
CA LEU A 105 17.08 -15.40 -9.32
C LEU A 105 17.01 -13.87 -9.26
N SER A 106 16.42 -13.22 -10.26
CA SER A 106 16.27 -11.76 -10.26
C SER A 106 15.34 -11.29 -9.15
N ASN A 107 14.22 -11.99 -8.92
CA ASN A 107 13.31 -11.70 -7.83
C ASN A 107 13.97 -11.89 -6.45
N ALA A 108 14.75 -12.96 -6.29
CA ALA A 108 15.48 -13.22 -5.05
C ALA A 108 16.50 -12.14 -4.74
N GLU A 109 17.31 -11.74 -5.74
CA GLU A 109 18.29 -10.66 -5.56
C GLU A 109 17.58 -9.32 -5.29
N PHE A 110 16.51 -9.00 -6.02
CA PHE A 110 15.74 -7.79 -5.76
C PHE A 110 15.15 -7.75 -4.34
N ALA A 111 14.61 -8.88 -3.85
CA ALA A 111 14.09 -8.98 -2.49
C ALA A 111 15.20 -8.78 -1.44
N LYS A 112 16.39 -9.34 -1.67
CA LYS A 112 17.58 -9.14 -0.82
C LYS A 112 18.00 -7.67 -0.81
N MET A 113 18.20 -7.06 -1.98
CA MET A 113 18.54 -5.65 -2.11
C MET A 113 17.50 -4.74 -1.40
N LYS A 114 16.21 -5.05 -1.54
CA LYS A 114 15.14 -4.31 -0.86
C LYS A 114 15.25 -4.42 0.65
N ALA A 115 15.59 -5.60 1.18
CA ALA A 115 15.79 -5.79 2.62
C ALA A 115 17.04 -5.03 3.13
N GLU A 116 18.15 -5.07 2.40
CA GLU A 116 19.39 -4.35 2.70
C GLU A 116 19.23 -2.83 2.60
N ALA A 117 18.35 -2.35 1.71
CA ALA A 117 18.01 -0.94 1.56
C ALA A 117 17.11 -0.38 2.67
N ALA A 118 16.63 -1.20 3.60
CA ALA A 118 15.79 -0.74 4.72
C ALA A 118 16.53 0.34 5.53
N PRO A 119 15.94 1.52 5.76
CA PRO A 119 16.58 2.56 6.55
C PRO A 119 16.54 2.24 8.05
N THR A 120 17.53 2.71 8.78
CA THR A 120 17.54 2.65 10.24
C THR A 120 16.59 3.71 10.83
N LYS A 121 16.25 3.55 12.12
CA LYS A 121 15.43 4.55 12.84
C LYS A 121 16.14 5.92 12.90
N GLU A 122 17.46 5.92 13.01
CA GLU A 122 18.29 7.12 13.04
C GLU A 122 18.26 7.85 11.70
N GLU A 123 18.29 7.12 10.58
CA GLU A 123 18.16 7.70 9.25
C GLU A 123 16.78 8.33 9.05
N ILE A 124 15.73 7.67 9.49
CA ILE A 124 14.35 8.18 9.44
C ILE A 124 14.23 9.46 10.27
N GLN A 125 14.74 9.46 11.50
CA GLN A 125 14.75 10.65 12.36
C GLN A 125 15.54 11.80 11.74
N THR A 126 16.73 11.51 11.21
CA THR A 126 17.61 12.49 10.57
C THR A 126 16.92 13.11 9.35
N TYR A 127 16.29 12.28 8.51
CA TYR A 127 15.54 12.73 7.36
C TYR A 127 14.37 13.64 7.76
N TYR A 128 13.58 13.22 8.75
CA TYR A 128 12.46 14.03 9.26
C TYR A 128 12.94 15.40 9.75
N ASN A 129 14.02 15.45 10.55
CA ASN A 129 14.55 16.70 11.09
C ASN A 129 15.09 17.64 10.01
N ALA A 130 15.65 17.09 8.93
CA ALA A 130 16.14 17.86 7.79
C ALA A 130 15.03 18.38 6.87
N HIS A 131 13.80 17.81 6.95
CA HIS A 131 12.69 18.07 6.03
C HIS A 131 11.40 18.43 6.77
N LEU A 132 11.51 19.09 7.91
CA LEU A 132 10.37 19.43 8.78
C LEU A 132 9.25 20.16 8.03
N GLU A 133 9.60 21.04 7.12
CA GLU A 133 8.61 21.82 6.36
C GLU A 133 7.77 20.97 5.40
N ASP A 134 8.29 19.83 4.90
CA ASP A 134 7.54 18.93 4.03
C ASP A 134 6.33 18.31 4.75
N TYR A 135 6.35 18.33 6.09
CA TYR A 135 5.30 17.76 6.95
C TYR A 135 4.38 18.82 7.56
N ASP A 136 4.55 20.08 7.14
CA ASP A 136 3.61 21.12 7.50
C ASP A 136 2.24 20.84 6.89
N VAL A 137 1.22 21.11 7.68
CA VAL A 137 -0.19 20.90 7.32
C VAL A 137 -0.94 22.18 7.59
N ILE A 138 -1.78 22.57 6.65
CA ILE A 138 -2.71 23.69 6.80
C ILE A 138 -4.14 23.16 6.68
N GLN A 139 -5.02 23.75 7.47
CA GLN A 139 -6.46 23.63 7.28
C GLN A 139 -6.95 24.95 6.69
N VAL A 140 -7.68 24.87 5.60
CA VAL A 140 -8.13 26.04 4.86
C VAL A 140 -9.62 26.02 4.64
N ARG A 141 -10.24 27.18 4.61
CA ARG A 141 -11.54 27.39 3.98
C ARG A 141 -11.35 28.05 2.64
N ARG A 142 -12.09 27.58 1.66
CA ARG A 142 -12.09 28.14 0.31
C ARG A 142 -13.40 28.87 0.07
N LEU A 143 -13.29 29.96 -0.67
CA LEU A 143 -14.38 30.55 -1.42
C LEU A 143 -13.98 30.48 -2.88
N PHE A 144 -14.73 29.72 -3.67
CA PHE A 144 -14.56 29.64 -5.10
C PHE A 144 -15.74 30.35 -5.76
N ILE A 145 -15.45 31.25 -6.68
CA ILE A 145 -16.41 32.00 -7.47
C ILE A 145 -16.06 31.77 -8.93
N TRP A 146 -16.97 31.25 -9.70
CA TRP A 146 -16.77 30.98 -11.12
C TRP A 146 -17.93 31.53 -11.94
N ALA A 147 -17.60 32.35 -12.96
CA ALA A 147 -18.57 32.84 -13.93
C ALA A 147 -18.85 31.71 -14.94
N GLY A 148 -20.05 31.21 -14.97
CA GLY A 148 -20.49 30.25 -15.95
C GLY A 148 -20.73 30.86 -17.36
N ASP A 149 -20.87 29.99 -18.37
CA ASP A 149 -21.24 30.42 -19.72
C ASP A 149 -22.76 30.78 -19.72
N PRO A 150 -23.12 32.02 -20.13
CA PRO A 150 -24.53 32.41 -20.26
C PRO A 150 -25.34 31.47 -21.13
N LYS A 151 -24.73 30.77 -22.09
CA LYS A 151 -25.39 29.77 -22.94
C LYS A 151 -25.84 28.53 -22.15
N ASN A 152 -25.25 28.28 -21.00
CA ASN A 152 -25.56 27.15 -20.13
C ASN A 152 -26.45 27.55 -18.96
N ASN A 153 -27.25 28.62 -19.09
CA ASN A 153 -28.16 29.11 -18.06
C ASN A 153 -27.47 29.58 -16.76
N SER A 154 -26.22 30.06 -16.88
CA SER A 154 -25.46 30.63 -15.74
C SER A 154 -26.19 31.88 -15.23
N GLN A 155 -26.32 31.98 -13.90
CA GLN A 155 -26.81 33.17 -13.21
C GLN A 155 -25.70 34.16 -12.88
N LEU A 156 -24.48 33.68 -12.80
CA LEU A 156 -23.29 34.47 -12.46
C LEU A 156 -22.49 34.82 -13.72
N THR A 157 -22.77 35.97 -14.30
CA THR A 157 -22.00 36.47 -15.44
C THR A 157 -20.59 36.89 -14.99
N THR A 158 -19.68 37.07 -15.93
CA THR A 158 -18.29 37.50 -15.66
C THR A 158 -18.25 38.80 -14.86
N GLU A 159 -19.11 39.78 -15.17
CA GLU A 159 -19.18 41.08 -14.46
C GLU A 159 -19.68 40.88 -13.02
N LYS A 160 -20.70 40.04 -12.83
CA LYS A 160 -21.23 39.73 -11.48
C LYS A 160 -20.21 38.96 -10.64
N ALA A 161 -19.54 37.98 -11.23
CA ALA A 161 -18.48 37.22 -10.57
C ALA A 161 -17.33 38.14 -10.11
N LYS A 162 -16.91 39.08 -10.99
CA LYS A 162 -15.92 40.07 -10.67
C LYS A 162 -16.36 41.00 -9.54
N ALA A 163 -17.58 41.52 -9.58
CA ALA A 163 -18.13 42.37 -8.53
C ALA A 163 -18.24 41.64 -7.18
N LEU A 164 -18.64 40.35 -7.22
CA LEU A 164 -18.69 39.50 -6.04
C LEU A 164 -17.29 39.24 -5.46
N ALA A 165 -16.32 38.95 -6.32
CA ALA A 165 -14.93 38.75 -5.90
C ALA A 165 -14.34 40.02 -5.25
N GLU A 166 -14.67 41.20 -5.80
CA GLU A 166 -14.24 42.49 -5.23
C GLU A 166 -14.87 42.72 -3.85
N SER A 167 -16.16 42.42 -3.71
CA SER A 167 -16.84 42.51 -2.43
C SER A 167 -16.24 41.53 -1.40
N ALA A 168 -15.91 40.31 -1.81
CA ALA A 168 -15.23 39.33 -0.97
C ALA A 168 -13.83 39.82 -0.56
N ARG A 169 -13.05 40.43 -1.48
CA ARG A 169 -11.73 41.03 -1.17
C ARG A 169 -11.85 42.12 -0.10
N GLN A 170 -12.84 42.98 -0.20
CA GLN A 170 -13.07 44.05 0.79
C GLN A 170 -13.39 43.45 2.16
N ILE A 171 -14.22 42.40 2.22
CA ILE A 171 -14.56 41.76 3.47
C ILE A 171 -13.33 41.19 4.16
N TYR A 172 -12.51 40.38 3.47
CA TYR A 172 -11.36 39.77 4.12
C TYR A 172 -10.23 40.77 4.42
N LYS A 173 -9.99 41.81 3.57
CA LYS A 173 -9.03 42.88 3.84
C LYS A 173 -9.40 43.70 5.06
N ALA A 174 -10.69 43.85 5.34
CA ALA A 174 -11.19 44.49 6.56
C ALA A 174 -11.15 43.58 7.79
N GLY A 175 -10.53 42.39 7.71
CA GLY A 175 -10.54 41.40 8.80
C GLY A 175 -11.88 40.72 8.98
N GLY A 176 -12.72 40.69 7.94
CA GLY A 176 -14.04 40.06 7.98
C GLY A 176 -13.94 38.54 8.14
N ASP A 177 -14.86 38.01 8.90
CA ASP A 177 -14.96 36.59 9.16
C ASP A 177 -15.70 35.81 8.05
N SER A 178 -15.67 34.49 8.15
CA SER A 178 -16.39 33.61 7.23
C SER A 178 -17.89 33.85 7.20
N ALA A 179 -18.51 34.34 8.30
CA ALA A 179 -19.95 34.56 8.37
C ALA A 179 -20.39 35.71 7.45
N ARG A 180 -19.57 36.76 7.31
CA ARG A 180 -19.81 37.84 6.35
C ARG A 180 -19.73 37.35 4.91
N LEU A 181 -18.74 36.53 4.61
CA LEU A 181 -18.61 35.92 3.28
C LEU A 181 -19.78 34.96 2.97
N GLN A 182 -20.18 34.13 3.91
CA GLN A 182 -21.36 33.27 3.76
C GLN A 182 -22.63 34.06 3.51
N LYS A 183 -22.81 35.18 4.23
CA LYS A 183 -23.93 36.08 4.00
C LYS A 183 -23.93 36.67 2.60
N LEU A 184 -22.78 37.18 2.16
CA LEU A 184 -22.62 37.73 0.80
C LEU A 184 -22.96 36.68 -0.28
N VAL A 185 -22.49 35.44 -0.11
CA VAL A 185 -22.78 34.33 -1.02
C VAL A 185 -24.29 34.00 -1.04
N LYS A 186 -24.92 33.87 0.13
CA LYS A 186 -26.37 33.60 0.22
C LYS A 186 -27.24 34.67 -0.40
N GLU A 187 -26.81 35.94 -0.36
CA GLU A 187 -27.54 37.08 -0.90
C GLU A 187 -27.32 37.25 -2.41
N THR A 188 -26.33 36.55 -3.00
CA THR A 188 -26.00 36.63 -4.41
C THR A 188 -26.74 35.51 -5.19
N PRO A 189 -27.58 35.83 -6.19
CA PRO A 189 -28.19 34.82 -7.05
C PRO A 189 -27.12 34.07 -7.85
N HIS A 190 -27.05 32.74 -7.71
CA HIS A 190 -26.09 31.87 -8.39
C HIS A 190 -26.62 30.43 -8.48
N ASN A 191 -26.06 29.63 -9.38
CA ASN A 191 -26.25 28.19 -9.40
C ASN A 191 -25.27 27.52 -8.41
N ASN A 192 -25.58 26.30 -7.94
CA ASN A 192 -24.83 25.64 -6.86
C ASN A 192 -23.35 25.39 -7.16
N ASP A 193 -22.97 25.33 -8.43
CA ASP A 193 -21.62 25.11 -8.91
C ASP A 193 -20.84 26.42 -9.20
N GLU A 194 -21.53 27.56 -9.24
CA GLU A 194 -20.90 28.85 -9.54
C GLU A 194 -20.22 29.48 -8.34
N ILE A 195 -20.72 29.24 -7.15
CA ILE A 195 -20.09 29.71 -5.89
C ILE A 195 -20.05 28.54 -4.92
N VAL A 196 -18.85 28.19 -4.49
CA VAL A 196 -18.63 27.18 -3.47
C VAL A 196 -17.87 27.79 -2.30
N ILE A 197 -18.44 27.67 -1.11
CA ILE A 197 -17.77 28.01 0.15
C ILE A 197 -17.69 26.76 1.01
N ASP A 198 -16.51 26.42 1.47
CA ASP A 198 -16.31 25.24 2.32
C ASP A 198 -16.97 25.47 3.70
N GLU A 199 -17.92 24.60 4.06
CA GLU A 199 -18.51 24.58 5.40
C GLU A 199 -17.50 24.06 6.43
N GLN A 200 -16.78 22.99 6.06
CA GLN A 200 -15.72 22.40 6.86
C GLN A 200 -14.35 22.71 6.25
N PRO A 201 -13.33 22.98 7.08
CA PRO A 201 -11.99 23.21 6.57
C PRO A 201 -11.43 21.98 5.86
N LEU A 202 -10.77 22.19 4.73
CA LEU A 202 -10.01 21.18 4.01
C LEU A 202 -8.58 21.15 4.55
N THR A 203 -8.01 19.96 4.62
CA THR A 203 -6.64 19.75 5.12
C THR A 203 -5.72 19.47 3.95
N PHE A 204 -4.59 20.20 3.88
CA PHE A 204 -3.53 19.99 2.88
C PHE A 204 -2.17 19.89 3.57
N GLN A 205 -1.37 18.93 3.14
CA GLN A 205 0.04 18.86 3.45
C GLN A 205 0.83 19.67 2.42
N ARG A 206 1.99 20.19 2.81
CA ARG A 206 2.88 20.86 1.87
C ARG A 206 3.22 19.95 0.69
N GLY A 207 3.07 20.49 -0.53
CA GLY A 207 3.27 19.76 -1.77
C GLY A 207 1.99 19.13 -2.39
N GLU A 208 0.85 19.12 -1.69
CA GLU A 208 -0.42 18.62 -2.24
C GLU A 208 -1.14 19.65 -3.14
N LEU A 209 -0.85 20.93 -2.93
CA LEU A 209 -1.41 21.98 -3.78
C LEU A 209 -0.51 22.23 -5.02
N PRO A 210 -1.10 22.52 -6.20
CA PRO A 210 -0.33 22.68 -7.43
C PRO A 210 0.59 23.90 -7.40
N GLY A 211 1.86 23.75 -7.75
CA GLY A 211 2.83 24.80 -8.08
C GLY A 211 2.83 25.99 -7.13
N LYS A 212 2.72 27.21 -7.66
CA LYS A 212 2.74 28.46 -6.88
C LYS A 212 1.62 28.58 -5.84
N MET A 213 0.53 27.85 -6.01
CA MET A 213 -0.57 27.84 -5.04
C MET A 213 -0.11 27.24 -3.71
N ASN A 214 0.71 26.21 -3.76
CA ASN A 214 1.30 25.60 -2.58
C ASN A 214 2.11 26.61 -1.76
N ASP A 215 3.05 27.30 -2.40
CA ASP A 215 3.94 28.25 -1.73
C ASP A 215 3.15 29.42 -1.14
N THR A 216 2.18 29.94 -1.89
CA THR A 216 1.33 31.03 -1.42
C THR A 216 0.48 30.61 -0.23
N ALA A 217 -0.21 29.45 -0.29
CA ALA A 217 -1.05 28.98 0.81
C ALA A 217 -0.23 28.72 2.09
N PHE A 218 0.96 28.13 1.93
CA PHE A 218 1.83 27.82 3.07
C PHE A 218 2.60 29.05 3.60
N SER A 219 2.64 30.17 2.90
CA SER A 219 3.19 31.44 3.41
C SER A 219 2.20 32.22 4.27
N LEU A 220 0.89 31.95 4.15
CA LEU A 220 -0.14 32.66 4.92
C LEU A 220 -0.06 32.31 6.42
N LYS A 221 -0.32 33.32 7.25
CA LYS A 221 -0.53 33.11 8.69
C LYS A 221 -1.94 32.60 8.97
N GLN A 222 -2.11 32.02 10.14
CA GLN A 222 -3.44 31.64 10.61
C GLN A 222 -4.39 32.87 10.64
N GLY A 223 -5.57 32.69 10.08
CA GLY A 223 -6.59 33.74 9.92
C GLY A 223 -6.45 34.57 8.65
N GLU A 224 -5.30 34.55 7.99
CA GLU A 224 -5.09 35.31 6.75
C GLU A 224 -5.83 34.69 5.57
N TRP A 225 -6.32 35.54 4.70
CA TRP A 225 -6.91 35.23 3.43
C TRP A 225 -6.00 35.65 2.28
N THR A 226 -6.00 34.87 1.22
CA THR A 226 -5.44 35.29 -0.07
C THR A 226 -6.25 34.80 -1.24
N GLU A 227 -6.12 35.46 -2.35
CA GLU A 227 -6.65 35.00 -3.63
C GLU A 227 -5.58 34.20 -4.36
N LEU A 228 -5.90 32.99 -4.75
CA LEU A 228 -5.01 32.06 -5.46
C LEU A 228 -5.43 31.85 -6.91
N SER A 229 -6.48 32.52 -7.39
CA SER A 229 -6.99 32.37 -8.75
C SER A 229 -6.19 33.21 -9.75
N ASN A 230 -6.08 32.70 -10.95
CA ASN A 230 -5.40 33.35 -12.07
C ASN A 230 -6.30 33.49 -13.32
N GLY A 231 -7.61 33.22 -13.22
CA GLY A 231 -8.51 33.29 -14.37
C GLY A 231 -9.33 34.57 -14.44
N PRO A 232 -9.69 35.07 -15.64
CA PRO A 232 -10.52 36.26 -15.78
C PRO A 232 -11.95 36.06 -15.27
N SER A 233 -12.39 34.80 -15.14
CA SER A 233 -13.75 34.44 -14.75
C SER A 233 -13.82 33.50 -13.53
N ALA A 234 -12.68 33.19 -12.91
CA ALA A 234 -12.61 32.29 -11.77
C ALA A 234 -11.76 32.93 -10.65
N TYR A 235 -12.30 32.93 -9.45
CA TYR A 235 -11.67 33.52 -8.26
C TYR A 235 -11.67 32.46 -7.15
N LEU A 236 -10.49 32.15 -6.63
CA LEU A 236 -10.30 31.20 -5.57
C LEU A 236 -9.62 31.87 -4.37
N PHE A 237 -10.35 31.99 -3.29
CA PHE A 237 -9.87 32.56 -2.04
C PHE A 237 -9.60 31.50 -1.02
N PHE A 238 -8.50 31.61 -0.29
CA PHE A 238 -8.08 30.71 0.76
C PHE A 238 -7.95 31.47 2.07
N GLN A 239 -8.53 30.90 3.13
CA GLN A 239 -8.22 31.29 4.50
C GLN A 239 -7.52 30.15 5.21
N VAL A 240 -6.34 30.37 5.75
CA VAL A 240 -5.71 29.39 6.64
C VAL A 240 -6.36 29.47 8.01
N VAL A 241 -7.14 28.47 8.39
CA VAL A 241 -7.84 28.42 9.70
C VAL A 241 -7.01 27.76 10.78
N ASN A 242 -6.10 26.85 10.39
CA ASN A 242 -5.19 26.20 11.33
C ASN A 242 -3.89 25.83 10.62
N ARG A 243 -2.80 25.73 11.40
CA ARG A 243 -1.49 25.24 10.98
C ARG A 243 -0.99 24.24 12.00
N SER A 244 -0.46 23.16 11.52
CA SER A 244 0.16 22.12 12.33
C SER A 244 1.31 21.47 11.56
N ARG A 245 1.98 20.54 12.19
CA ARG A 245 3.00 19.69 11.55
C ARG A 245 2.70 18.26 11.93
N ARG A 246 2.79 17.36 10.97
CA ARG A 246 2.72 15.92 11.28
C ARG A 246 3.99 15.51 12.03
N GLU A 247 3.80 14.88 13.16
CA GLU A 247 4.91 14.35 13.97
C GLU A 247 5.49 13.09 13.35
N LEU A 248 6.75 12.80 13.66
CA LEU A 248 7.47 11.64 13.14
C LEU A 248 6.68 10.32 13.21
N PRO A 249 5.99 9.96 14.30
CA PRO A 249 5.21 8.71 14.33
C PRO A 249 4.14 8.61 13.26
N GLN A 250 3.58 9.74 12.81
CA GLN A 250 2.52 9.80 11.81
C GLN A 250 3.06 9.65 10.37
N VAL A 251 4.34 9.94 10.15
CA VAL A 251 4.97 9.96 8.82
C VAL A 251 6.14 9.00 8.68
N SER A 252 6.53 8.29 9.75
CA SER A 252 7.69 7.39 9.76
C SER A 252 7.63 6.33 8.67
N ALA A 253 6.49 5.68 8.46
CA ALA A 253 6.32 4.68 7.40
C ALA A 253 6.46 5.27 5.98
N GLN A 254 6.00 6.51 5.79
CA GLN A 254 6.17 7.23 4.52
C GLN A 254 7.65 7.56 4.26
N ILE A 255 8.36 8.01 5.30
CA ILE A 255 9.79 8.31 5.23
C ILE A 255 10.59 7.04 4.98
N GLU A 256 10.29 5.97 5.70
CA GLU A 256 10.91 4.65 5.52
C GLU A 256 10.82 4.19 4.07
N LYS A 257 9.62 4.17 3.51
CA LYS A 257 9.40 3.79 2.11
C LYS A 257 10.17 4.70 1.14
N LYS A 258 10.18 6.01 1.39
CA LYS A 258 10.90 6.98 0.54
C LYS A 258 12.40 6.73 0.56
N LEU A 259 13.00 6.57 1.74
CA LEU A 259 14.43 6.30 1.90
C LEU A 259 14.83 4.94 1.33
N GLN A 260 14.04 3.89 1.59
CA GLN A 260 14.26 2.57 1.02
C GLN A 260 14.27 2.61 -0.51
N ASN A 261 13.28 3.28 -1.12
CA ASN A 261 13.22 3.43 -2.57
C ASN A 261 14.42 4.22 -3.14
N GLN A 262 14.87 5.26 -2.43
CA GLN A 262 16.04 6.03 -2.84
C GLN A 262 17.33 5.17 -2.81
N LYS A 263 17.55 4.43 -1.72
CA LYS A 263 18.69 3.52 -1.59
C LYS A 263 18.67 2.42 -2.66
N LEU A 264 17.52 1.77 -2.83
CA LEU A 264 17.34 0.72 -3.83
C LEU A 264 17.59 1.23 -5.25
N LYS A 265 17.06 2.42 -5.57
CA LYS A 265 17.30 3.04 -6.88
C LYS A 265 18.80 3.34 -7.11
N ALA A 266 19.47 3.87 -6.10
CA ALA A 266 20.91 4.17 -6.19
C ALA A 266 21.74 2.89 -6.40
N GLU A 267 21.39 1.81 -5.71
CA GLU A 267 22.06 0.52 -5.85
C GLU A 267 21.82 -0.10 -7.24
N LEU A 268 20.58 -0.09 -7.74
CA LEU A 268 20.25 -0.55 -9.08
C LEU A 268 21.01 0.23 -10.16
N GLU A 269 21.10 1.56 -10.03
CA GLU A 269 21.89 2.38 -10.96
C GLU A 269 23.38 2.07 -10.86
N GLY A 270 23.88 1.79 -9.66
CA GLY A 270 25.26 1.30 -9.46
C GLY A 270 25.51 -0.02 -10.17
N LEU A 271 24.61 -0.99 -10.05
CA LEU A 271 24.67 -2.28 -10.73
C LEU A 271 24.62 -2.13 -12.26
N LYS A 272 23.69 -1.32 -12.78
CA LYS A 272 23.61 -1.04 -14.24
C LYS A 272 24.93 -0.51 -14.79
N LYS A 273 25.54 0.45 -14.11
CA LYS A 273 26.84 1.02 -14.52
C LYS A 273 27.96 -0.03 -14.47
N LYS A 274 27.99 -0.86 -13.42
CA LYS A 274 29.00 -1.91 -13.24
C LYS A 274 28.86 -3.02 -14.30
N THR A 275 27.61 -3.38 -14.65
CA THR A 275 27.33 -4.47 -15.60
C THR A 275 27.50 -4.03 -17.05
N GLY A 276 27.37 -2.72 -17.35
CA GLY A 276 27.55 -2.21 -18.72
C GLY A 276 26.41 -2.64 -19.64
N ILE A 277 25.15 -2.33 -19.26
CA ILE A 277 23.99 -2.66 -20.09
C ILE A 277 24.01 -1.82 -21.36
N TRP A 278 23.98 -2.49 -22.50
CA TRP A 278 23.81 -1.88 -23.81
C TRP A 278 22.52 -2.39 -24.46
N MET A 279 21.78 -1.50 -25.08
CA MET A 279 20.57 -1.82 -25.84
C MET A 279 20.61 -1.13 -27.19
N ASP A 280 20.21 -1.84 -28.24
CA ASP A 280 20.03 -1.25 -29.56
C ASP A 280 18.72 -0.44 -29.59
N GLU A 281 18.86 0.87 -29.45
CA GLU A 281 17.70 1.79 -29.42
C GLU A 281 16.85 1.69 -30.70
N THR A 282 17.45 1.41 -31.86
CA THR A 282 16.70 1.29 -33.11
C THR A 282 15.78 0.08 -33.12
N TYR A 283 16.20 -1.02 -32.51
CA TYR A 283 15.41 -2.23 -32.38
C TYR A 283 14.25 -2.04 -31.37
N PHE A 284 14.52 -1.41 -30.23
CA PHE A 284 13.51 -1.26 -29.17
C PHE A 284 12.46 -0.16 -29.45
N VAL A 285 12.83 0.93 -30.14
CA VAL A 285 11.91 1.97 -30.56
C VAL A 285 10.98 1.51 -31.69
N SER A 286 11.43 0.56 -32.53
CA SER A 286 10.66 0.09 -33.68
C SER A 286 9.51 -0.85 -33.34
N ARG A 287 9.42 -1.37 -32.12
CA ARG A 287 8.29 -2.19 -31.68
C ARG A 287 7.21 -1.30 -31.11
N PRO A 288 5.97 -1.36 -31.66
CA PRO A 288 4.83 -0.70 -31.01
C PRO A 288 4.69 -1.25 -29.59
N GLU A 289 4.44 -0.35 -28.63
CA GLU A 289 4.15 -0.74 -27.24
C GLU A 289 3.06 -1.81 -27.25
N MET A 290 3.36 -2.95 -26.65
CA MET A 290 2.30 -3.94 -26.42
C MET A 290 1.24 -3.29 -25.55
N PRO A 291 -0.04 -3.42 -25.87
CA PRO A 291 -1.11 -2.85 -25.04
C PRO A 291 -0.89 -3.34 -23.61
N GLN A 292 -0.74 -2.39 -22.69
CA GLN A 292 -0.70 -2.69 -21.28
C GLN A 292 -2.05 -3.35 -20.96
N PHE A 293 -2.03 -4.56 -20.43
CA PHE A 293 -3.23 -5.16 -19.87
C PHE A 293 -3.62 -4.26 -18.69
N GLU A 294 -4.68 -3.48 -18.88
CA GLU A 294 -5.34 -2.80 -17.77
C GLU A 294 -5.74 -3.90 -16.77
N GLU A 295 -5.13 -3.87 -15.59
CA GLU A 295 -5.66 -4.61 -14.44
C GLU A 295 -7.10 -4.12 -14.26
N ARG A 296 -8.05 -4.98 -14.59
CA ARG A 296 -9.46 -4.73 -14.26
C ARG A 296 -9.60 -4.95 -12.76
N ASP A 297 -9.91 -3.85 -12.06
CA ASP A 297 -10.36 -3.81 -10.66
C ASP A 297 -11.51 -4.80 -10.39
#